data_2792951db1b1e36e010dd6c2207ade3f
#
_entry.id   2792951db1b1e36e010dd6c2207ade3f
#
_cell.length_a   1.000
_cell.length_b   1.000
_cell.length_c   1.000
_cell.angle_alpha   90.00
_cell.angle_beta   90.00
_cell.angle_gamma   90.00
#
_symmetry.space_group_name_H-M   'P 1'
#
loop_
_entity.id
_entity.type
_entity.pdbx_description
1 polymer ?
#
loop_
_entity_poly.entity_id
_entity_poly.type
_entity_poly.pdbx_seq_one_letter_code
_entity_poly.pdbx_strand_id
1 'polypeptide(L)'
;MLEKFARYPLTFGPSYIQPLERLSAYLGNALRLYAKREDCNSGLAFGGNKLRKLEFIVPDAIASGADTLVSIGGVQSNHTRMVAATAAKIGMKCRLVQENWVPHEDALYDRVGNIMLSRIMGAEVELVDEGFDIGIRDSWRAAIEDVKAKGGKP
;
A
#
# COMPACT_ATOMS: atom_id res chain seq x y z
N MET A 1 1.15 23.18 -7.51
CA MET A 1 0.71 23.11 -6.09
C MET A 1 1.45 22.00 -5.32
N LEU A 2 1.66 20.80 -5.88
CA LEU A 2 2.42 19.71 -5.22
C LEU A 2 3.95 19.89 -5.29
N GLU A 3 4.46 20.72 -6.18
CA GLU A 3 5.89 20.98 -6.42
C GLU A 3 6.64 21.56 -5.22
N LYS A 4 5.91 22.10 -4.24
CA LYS A 4 6.48 22.62 -2.99
C LYS A 4 6.72 21.56 -1.92
N PHE A 5 6.25 20.32 -2.13
CA PHE A 5 6.46 19.21 -1.21
C PHE A 5 7.60 18.32 -1.72
N ALA A 6 8.43 17.86 -0.80
CA ALA A 6 9.45 16.87 -1.12
C ALA A 6 8.80 15.60 -1.68
N ARG A 7 9.43 14.98 -2.66
CA ARG A 7 8.93 13.77 -3.31
C ARG A 7 10.04 12.74 -3.46
N TYR A 8 9.78 11.52 -3.03
CA TYR A 8 10.63 10.37 -3.28
C TYR A 8 10.12 9.61 -4.53
N PRO A 9 10.96 9.41 -5.57
CA PRO A 9 10.49 8.83 -6.83
C PRO A 9 10.22 7.34 -6.69
N LEU A 10 8.94 6.96 -6.67
CA LEU A 10 8.48 5.57 -6.65
C LEU A 10 7.76 5.15 -7.94
N THR A 11 7.25 6.13 -8.70
CA THR A 11 6.54 5.90 -9.96
C THR A 11 7.40 6.25 -11.17
N PHE A 12 7.06 5.68 -12.33
CA PHE A 12 7.75 5.96 -13.61
C PHE A 12 7.37 7.33 -14.21
N GLY A 13 6.46 8.06 -13.59
CA GLY A 13 5.94 9.32 -14.09
C GLY A 13 4.42 9.30 -14.32
N PRO A 14 3.90 10.04 -15.31
CA PRO A 14 2.48 10.02 -15.64
C PRO A 14 2.04 8.62 -16.08
N SER A 15 0.90 8.15 -15.54
CA SER A 15 0.33 6.86 -15.94
C SER A 15 -0.16 6.92 -17.39
N TYR A 16 0.11 5.87 -18.14
CA TYR A 16 -0.40 5.70 -19.50
C TYR A 16 -1.93 5.68 -19.52
N ILE A 17 -2.52 6.32 -20.52
CA ILE A 17 -3.95 6.25 -20.79
C ILE A 17 -4.17 5.31 -21.98
N GLN A 18 -4.75 4.15 -21.70
CA GLN A 18 -4.99 3.09 -22.67
C GLN A 18 -6.41 3.18 -23.23
N PRO A 19 -6.61 3.23 -24.56
CA PRO A 19 -7.94 3.06 -25.14
C PRO A 19 -8.43 1.62 -24.93
N LEU A 20 -9.70 1.47 -24.58
CA LEU A 20 -10.37 0.18 -24.39
C LEU A 20 -11.29 -0.11 -25.58
N GLU A 21 -10.70 -0.34 -26.75
CA GLU A 21 -11.40 -0.46 -28.03
C GLU A 21 -12.43 -1.60 -28.03
N ARG A 22 -12.06 -2.79 -27.54
CA ARG A 22 -12.96 -3.94 -27.47
C ARG A 22 -14.17 -3.69 -26.57
N LEU A 23 -13.96 -3.03 -25.42
CA LEU A 23 -15.05 -2.69 -24.51
C LEU A 23 -15.96 -1.60 -25.10
N SER A 24 -15.37 -0.60 -25.77
CA SER A 24 -16.12 0.43 -26.49
C SER A 24 -16.99 -0.19 -27.61
N ALA A 25 -16.43 -1.14 -28.38
CA ALA A 25 -17.16 -1.85 -29.41
C ALA A 25 -18.30 -2.73 -28.85
N TYR A 26 -18.04 -3.43 -27.74
CA TYR A 26 -19.05 -4.22 -27.04
C TYR A 26 -20.25 -3.38 -26.59
N LEU A 27 -20.02 -2.13 -26.23
CA LEU A 27 -21.06 -1.15 -25.88
C LEU A 27 -21.63 -0.39 -27.09
N GLY A 28 -21.46 -0.92 -28.29
CA GLY A 28 -22.00 -0.35 -29.52
C GLY A 28 -21.31 0.91 -30.03
N ASN A 29 -20.09 1.20 -29.55
CA ASN A 29 -19.30 2.41 -29.89
C ASN A 29 -19.98 3.76 -29.55
N ALA A 30 -21.03 3.76 -28.75
CA ALA A 30 -21.69 4.98 -28.30
C ALA A 30 -20.76 5.84 -27.42
N LEU A 31 -19.79 5.20 -26.77
CA LEU A 31 -18.81 5.82 -25.88
C LEU A 31 -17.39 5.32 -26.22
N ARG A 32 -16.42 6.20 -26.12
CA ARG A 32 -14.99 5.83 -26.15
C ARG A 32 -14.48 5.71 -24.72
N LEU A 33 -14.12 4.49 -24.33
CA LEU A 33 -13.63 4.19 -22.99
C LEU A 33 -12.10 4.16 -22.96
N TYR A 34 -11.54 4.71 -21.88
CA TYR A 34 -10.11 4.73 -21.62
C TYR A 34 -9.83 4.27 -20.19
N ALA A 35 -8.73 3.57 -19.99
CA ALA A 35 -8.21 3.23 -18.68
C ALA A 35 -6.96 4.04 -18.37
N LYS A 36 -6.94 4.73 -17.24
CA LYS A 36 -5.70 5.27 -16.68
C LYS A 36 -4.98 4.13 -15.95
N ARG A 37 -3.83 3.69 -16.48
CA ARG A 37 -3.12 2.48 -16.06
C ARG A 37 -2.29 2.70 -14.81
N GLU A 38 -2.95 2.89 -13.65
CA GLU A 38 -2.26 2.98 -12.37
C GLU A 38 -1.60 1.65 -11.94
N ASP A 39 -2.08 0.53 -12.43
CA ASP A 39 -1.50 -0.80 -12.29
C ASP A 39 -0.12 -0.95 -12.95
N CYS A 40 0.21 -0.09 -13.91
CA CYS A 40 1.48 -0.07 -14.63
C CYS A 40 2.33 1.17 -14.30
N ASN A 41 2.03 1.88 -13.20
CA ASN A 41 2.72 3.14 -12.88
C ASN A 41 4.09 2.97 -12.21
N SER A 42 4.45 1.74 -11.84
CA SER A 42 5.73 1.39 -11.21
C SER A 42 6.01 -0.09 -11.37
N GLY A 43 7.28 -0.47 -11.39
CA GLY A 43 7.71 -1.87 -11.24
C GLY A 43 7.66 -2.38 -9.80
N LEU A 44 7.38 -1.51 -8.83
CA LEU A 44 7.38 -1.87 -7.42
C LEU A 44 6.10 -2.61 -7.06
N ALA A 45 6.21 -3.91 -6.75
CA ALA A 45 5.12 -4.78 -6.27
C ALA A 45 3.80 -4.60 -7.03
N PHE A 46 3.85 -4.62 -8.36
CA PHE A 46 2.72 -4.43 -9.28
C PHE A 46 2.10 -3.03 -9.30
N GLY A 47 2.79 -2.01 -8.80
CA GLY A 47 2.32 -0.63 -8.87
C GLY A 47 1.02 -0.37 -8.11
N GLY A 48 0.33 0.65 -8.54
CA GLY A 48 -0.99 1.05 -8.02
C GLY A 48 -1.04 2.49 -7.51
N ASN A 49 -2.23 3.01 -7.38
CA ASN A 49 -2.49 4.40 -6.98
C ASN A 49 -1.94 4.76 -5.58
N LYS A 50 -1.69 3.77 -4.73
CA LYS A 50 -1.20 3.99 -3.36
C LYS A 50 0.24 4.50 -3.33
N LEU A 51 1.05 4.21 -4.36
CA LEU A 51 2.40 4.74 -4.49
C LEU A 51 2.42 6.26 -4.58
N ARG A 52 1.43 6.87 -5.22
CA ARG A 52 1.40 8.33 -5.39
C ARG A 52 1.41 9.09 -4.08
N LYS A 53 0.70 8.60 -3.06
CA LYS A 53 0.74 9.22 -1.74
C LYS A 53 2.04 8.90 -1.00
N LEU A 54 2.58 7.67 -1.17
CA LEU A 54 3.82 7.27 -0.53
C LEU A 54 5.02 8.08 -1.04
N GLU A 55 5.02 8.53 -2.29
CA GLU A 55 6.04 9.43 -2.80
C GLU A 55 6.19 10.74 -1.99
N PHE A 56 5.12 11.19 -1.33
CA PHE A 56 5.11 12.41 -0.51
C PHE A 56 5.21 12.13 1.00
N ILE A 57 4.95 10.90 1.45
CA ILE A 57 5.07 10.50 2.86
C ILE A 57 6.50 10.06 3.18
N VAL A 58 7.15 9.36 2.25
CA VAL A 58 8.50 8.81 2.43
C VAL A 58 9.55 9.88 2.76
N PRO A 59 9.58 11.07 2.13
CA PRO A 59 10.52 12.12 2.50
C PRO A 59 10.45 12.53 3.97
N ASP A 60 9.26 12.62 4.54
CA ASP A 60 9.06 12.98 5.94
C ASP A 60 9.56 11.87 6.88
N ALA A 61 9.29 10.61 6.54
CA ALA A 61 9.82 9.46 7.28
C ALA A 61 11.36 9.44 7.28
N ILE A 62 11.99 9.68 6.13
CA ILE A 62 13.45 9.77 6.01
C ILE A 62 13.99 10.94 6.81
N ALA A 63 13.40 12.12 6.68
CA ALA A 63 13.84 13.33 7.37
C ALA A 63 13.70 13.23 8.89
N SER A 64 12.68 12.52 9.38
CA SER A 64 12.51 12.24 10.80
C SER A 64 13.52 11.21 11.33
N GLY A 65 14.26 10.53 10.46
CA GLY A 65 15.17 9.45 10.81
C GLY A 65 14.45 8.17 11.26
N ALA A 66 13.24 7.94 10.76
CA ALA A 66 12.52 6.68 10.98
C ALA A 66 13.31 5.49 10.39
N ASP A 67 13.23 4.35 11.04
CA ASP A 67 13.81 3.08 10.58
C ASP A 67 12.75 2.03 10.24
N THR A 68 11.50 2.29 10.61
CA THR A 68 10.39 1.36 10.49
C THR A 68 9.14 2.08 10.00
N LEU A 69 8.55 1.62 8.90
CA LEU A 69 7.23 2.09 8.46
C LEU A 69 6.15 1.25 9.13
N VAL A 70 5.24 1.91 9.85
CA VAL A 70 4.09 1.26 10.50
C VAL A 70 2.81 1.63 9.76
N SER A 71 1.99 0.65 9.39
CA SER A 71 0.75 0.90 8.67
C SER A 71 -0.34 -0.11 9.02
N ILE A 72 -1.59 0.27 8.72
CA ILE A 72 -2.79 -0.51 8.98
C ILE A 72 -3.66 -0.64 7.73
N GLY A 73 -4.39 -1.74 7.61
CA GLY A 73 -5.35 -1.95 6.54
C GLY A 73 -6.03 -3.32 6.64
N GLY A 74 -7.00 -3.56 5.77
CA GLY A 74 -7.61 -4.89 5.65
C GLY A 74 -6.62 -5.96 5.16
N VAL A 75 -6.94 -7.24 5.37
CA VAL A 75 -6.08 -8.40 5.06
C VAL A 75 -5.55 -8.34 3.62
N GLN A 76 -6.37 -7.96 2.64
CA GLN A 76 -5.97 -7.85 1.23
C GLN A 76 -5.72 -6.40 0.78
N SER A 77 -5.25 -5.55 1.68
CA SER A 77 -5.03 -4.14 1.40
C SER A 77 -3.94 -3.90 0.36
N ASN A 78 -4.28 -3.19 -0.72
CA ASN A 78 -3.30 -2.68 -1.67
C ASN A 78 -2.39 -1.61 -1.07
N HIS A 79 -2.83 -0.94 0.00
CA HIS A 79 -2.02 0.07 0.66
C HIS A 79 -0.88 -0.55 1.46
N THR A 80 -1.19 -1.50 2.34
CA THR A 80 -0.18 -2.15 3.19
C THR A 80 0.85 -2.89 2.36
N ARG A 81 0.44 -3.57 1.26
CA ARG A 81 1.38 -4.16 0.30
C ARG A 81 2.36 -3.11 -0.25
N MET A 82 1.87 -1.92 -0.62
CA MET A 82 2.75 -0.88 -1.15
C MET A 82 3.62 -0.23 -0.08
N VAL A 83 3.17 -0.18 1.19
CA VAL A 83 4.03 0.24 2.30
C VAL A 83 5.18 -0.76 2.49
N ALA A 84 4.89 -2.07 2.50
CA ALA A 84 5.92 -3.11 2.60
C ALA A 84 6.94 -3.00 1.45
N ALA A 85 6.47 -2.87 0.21
CA ALA A 85 7.33 -2.72 -0.96
C ALA A 85 8.20 -1.45 -0.89
N THR A 86 7.62 -0.36 -0.42
CA THR A 86 8.33 0.92 -0.25
C THR A 86 9.39 0.81 0.83
N ALA A 87 9.06 0.24 1.99
CA ALA A 87 10.01 0.01 3.09
C ALA A 87 11.19 -0.83 2.61
N ALA A 88 10.94 -1.96 1.94
CA ALA A 88 11.97 -2.81 1.37
C ALA A 88 12.89 -2.05 0.38
N LYS A 89 12.29 -1.21 -0.48
CA LYS A 89 13.04 -0.40 -1.47
C LYS A 89 13.97 0.62 -0.82
N ILE A 90 13.53 1.26 0.28
CA ILE A 90 14.31 2.33 0.95
C ILE A 90 15.17 1.81 2.11
N GLY A 91 15.18 0.49 2.36
CA GLY A 91 15.99 -0.13 3.41
C GLY A 91 15.43 0.03 4.83
N MET A 92 14.15 0.32 4.97
CA MET A 92 13.47 0.40 6.27
C MET A 92 12.77 -0.93 6.61
N LYS A 93 12.57 -1.17 7.90
CA LYS A 93 11.67 -2.22 8.39
C LYS A 93 10.21 -1.86 8.11
N CYS A 94 9.34 -2.85 8.14
CA CYS A 94 7.91 -2.65 7.95
C CYS A 94 7.11 -3.46 8.97
N ARG A 95 6.22 -2.78 9.70
CA ARG A 95 5.27 -3.37 10.65
C ARG A 95 3.85 -3.09 10.16
N LEU A 96 3.09 -4.13 9.89
CA LEU A 96 1.73 -4.02 9.36
C LEU A 96 0.72 -4.62 10.34
N VAL A 97 -0.33 -3.88 10.61
CA VAL A 97 -1.56 -4.38 11.22
C VAL A 97 -2.57 -4.62 10.13
N GLN A 98 -3.03 -5.87 10.00
CA GLN A 98 -4.03 -6.24 9.00
C GLN A 98 -5.28 -6.75 9.69
N GLU A 99 -6.38 -6.05 9.46
CA GLU A 99 -7.65 -6.27 10.13
C GLU A 99 -8.62 -7.04 9.23
N ASN A 100 -9.37 -7.93 9.82
CA ASN A 100 -10.37 -8.74 9.13
C ASN A 100 -11.66 -7.94 8.92
N TRP A 101 -11.60 -6.93 8.04
CA TRP A 101 -12.74 -6.04 7.76
C TRP A 101 -13.87 -6.68 6.97
N VAL A 102 -13.56 -7.72 6.21
CA VAL A 102 -14.54 -8.37 5.33
C VAL A 102 -14.74 -9.80 5.83
N PRO A 103 -15.98 -10.18 6.20
CA PRO A 103 -16.29 -11.55 6.52
C PRO A 103 -15.99 -12.44 5.29
N HIS A 104 -15.00 -13.30 5.41
CA HIS A 104 -14.59 -14.17 4.31
C HIS A 104 -14.11 -15.50 4.89
N GLU A 105 -14.74 -16.60 4.46
CA GLU A 105 -14.51 -17.92 5.03
C GLU A 105 -13.47 -18.75 4.26
N ASP A 106 -12.83 -18.19 3.22
CA ASP A 106 -11.80 -18.90 2.46
C ASP A 106 -10.56 -19.13 3.34
N ALA A 107 -10.21 -20.41 3.51
CA ALA A 107 -9.08 -20.84 4.34
C ALA A 107 -7.71 -20.30 3.91
N LEU A 108 -7.61 -19.70 2.73
CA LEU A 108 -6.38 -19.10 2.21
C LEU A 108 -6.38 -17.57 2.24
N TYR A 109 -7.48 -16.94 2.66
CA TYR A 109 -7.66 -15.49 2.58
C TYR A 109 -6.56 -14.70 3.31
N ASP A 110 -6.08 -15.20 4.43
CA ASP A 110 -5.02 -14.60 5.25
C ASP A 110 -3.59 -15.08 4.88
N ARG A 111 -3.45 -15.88 3.82
CA ARG A 111 -2.19 -16.54 3.44
C ARG A 111 -1.70 -16.20 2.04
N VAL A 112 -2.59 -15.85 1.12
CA VAL A 112 -2.28 -15.56 -0.29
C VAL A 112 -2.56 -14.11 -0.66
N GLY A 113 -2.24 -13.71 -1.88
CA GLY A 113 -2.51 -12.36 -2.39
C GLY A 113 -1.62 -11.29 -1.75
N ASN A 114 -2.21 -10.15 -1.41
CA ASN A 114 -1.45 -8.99 -0.94
C ASN A 114 -0.74 -9.23 0.41
N ILE A 115 -1.34 -9.99 1.31
CA ILE A 115 -0.72 -10.32 2.60
C ILE A 115 0.53 -11.20 2.41
N MET A 116 0.48 -12.16 1.51
CA MET A 116 1.64 -13.00 1.16
C MET A 116 2.77 -12.14 0.57
N LEU A 117 2.43 -11.25 -0.36
CA LEU A 117 3.41 -10.32 -0.95
C LEU A 117 4.05 -9.42 0.11
N SER A 118 3.27 -8.91 1.07
CA SER A 118 3.80 -8.12 2.18
C SER A 118 4.81 -8.90 3.01
N ARG A 119 4.53 -10.16 3.32
CA ARG A 119 5.45 -11.06 4.05
C ARG A 119 6.71 -11.37 3.24
N ILE A 120 6.59 -11.65 1.95
CA ILE A 120 7.74 -11.90 1.05
C ILE A 120 8.67 -10.68 0.99
N MET A 121 8.11 -9.47 1.05
CA MET A 121 8.88 -8.22 1.08
C MET A 121 9.45 -7.88 2.47
N GLY A 122 9.35 -8.78 3.45
CA GLY A 122 9.96 -8.65 4.76
C GLY A 122 9.13 -7.88 5.79
N ALA A 123 7.85 -7.61 5.52
CA ALA A 123 7.00 -6.97 6.52
C ALA A 123 6.64 -7.93 7.66
N GLU A 124 6.75 -7.45 8.91
CA GLU A 124 6.15 -8.08 10.07
C GLU A 124 4.65 -7.79 10.07
N VAL A 125 3.83 -8.84 9.93
CA VAL A 125 2.38 -8.72 9.77
C VAL A 125 1.66 -9.30 10.97
N GLU A 126 0.86 -8.48 11.63
CA GLU A 126 -0.10 -8.88 12.66
C GLU A 126 -1.49 -8.92 12.08
N LEU A 127 -2.21 -9.99 12.35
CA LEU A 127 -3.63 -10.12 12.04
C LEU A 127 -4.46 -9.77 13.27
N VAL A 128 -5.44 -8.91 13.09
CA VAL A 128 -6.36 -8.48 14.14
C VAL A 128 -7.79 -8.74 13.67
N ASP A 129 -8.57 -9.38 14.51
CA ASP A 129 -9.97 -9.66 14.23
C ASP A 129 -10.87 -8.51 14.70
N GLU A 130 -10.77 -7.38 14.01
CA GLU A 130 -11.57 -6.20 14.24
C GLU A 130 -12.35 -5.81 12.98
N GLY A 131 -13.57 -5.32 13.18
CA GLY A 131 -14.44 -4.85 12.10
C GLY A 131 -13.93 -3.57 11.42
N PHE A 132 -14.51 -3.25 10.26
CA PHE A 132 -14.15 -2.05 9.50
C PHE A 132 -14.43 -0.77 10.30
N ASP A 133 -13.42 0.10 10.34
CA ASP A 133 -13.51 1.47 10.84
C ASP A 133 -12.48 2.35 10.13
N ILE A 134 -12.67 3.66 10.15
CA ILE A 134 -11.75 4.63 9.58
C ILE A 134 -11.19 5.48 10.72
N GLY A 135 -9.90 5.34 10.99
CA GLY A 135 -9.25 6.14 12.03
C GLY A 135 -7.96 5.54 12.57
N ILE A 136 -7.46 6.16 13.61
CA ILE A 136 -6.31 5.67 14.37
C ILE A 136 -6.82 4.63 15.37
N ARG A 137 -6.45 3.39 15.14
CA ARG A 137 -6.86 2.23 15.94
C ARG A 137 -5.91 1.97 17.09
N ASP A 138 -6.40 1.31 18.13
CA ASP A 138 -5.56 0.89 19.24
C ASP A 138 -4.57 -0.19 18.82
N SER A 139 -4.93 -1.08 17.92
CA SER A 139 -4.04 -2.04 17.27
C SER A 139 -2.85 -1.37 16.56
N TRP A 140 -3.10 -0.29 15.84
CA TRP A 140 -2.05 0.49 15.18
C TRP A 140 -1.16 1.22 16.19
N ARG A 141 -1.74 1.80 17.25
CA ARG A 141 -0.98 2.42 18.35
C ARG A 141 -0.10 1.40 19.07
N ALA A 142 -0.66 0.21 19.35
CA ALA A 142 0.09 -0.88 19.96
C ALA A 142 1.28 -1.31 19.08
N ALA A 143 1.09 -1.39 17.76
CA ALA A 143 2.18 -1.70 16.83
C ALA A 143 3.29 -0.64 16.84
N ILE A 144 2.94 0.65 16.95
CA ILE A 144 3.92 1.74 17.09
C ILE A 144 4.71 1.59 18.41
N GLU A 145 4.02 1.34 19.52
CA GLU A 145 4.67 1.18 20.82
C GLU A 145 5.55 -0.09 20.87
N ASP A 146 5.14 -1.18 20.21
CA ASP A 146 5.97 -2.39 20.07
C ASP A 146 7.27 -2.09 19.31
N VAL A 147 7.21 -1.34 18.21
CA VAL A 147 8.41 -0.92 17.45
C VAL A 147 9.33 -0.09 18.34
N LYS A 148 8.80 0.87 19.10
CA LYS A 148 9.59 1.69 20.04
C LYS A 148 10.22 0.85 21.16
N ALA A 149 9.47 -0.08 21.74
CA ALA A 149 9.94 -0.97 22.81
C ALA A 149 11.09 -1.87 22.33
N LYS A 150 11.11 -2.23 21.04
CA LYS A 150 12.20 -2.96 20.39
C LYS A 150 13.38 -2.07 19.97
N GLY A 151 13.37 -0.79 20.34
CA GLY A 151 14.42 0.18 20.03
C GLY A 151 14.35 0.75 18.61
N GLY A 152 13.27 0.51 17.87
CA GLY A 152 13.02 1.08 16.56
C GLY A 152 12.43 2.49 16.65
N LYS A 153 12.48 3.20 15.51
CA LYS A 153 11.90 4.53 15.35
C LYS A 153 10.83 4.48 14.25
N PRO A 154 9.53 4.36 14.65
CA PRO A 154 8.41 4.27 13.71
C PRO A 154 8.12 5.59 13.00
#